data_91ed93a52aed8c879bb0e2c17d0240ad
#
_entry.id   91ed93a52aed8c879bb0e2c17d0240ad
#
_cell.length_a   1.000
_cell.length_b   1.000
_cell.length_c   1.000
_cell.angle_alpha   90.00
_cell.angle_beta   90.00
_cell.angle_gamma   90.00
#
_symmetry.space_group_name_H-M   'P 1'
#
loop_
_entity.id
_entity.type
_entity.pdbx_description
1 polymer ?
#
loop_
_entity_poly.entity_id
_entity_poly.type
_entity_poly.pdbx_seq_one_letter_code
_entity_poly.pdbx_strand_id
1 'polypeptide(L)'
;MKKTPLAMMLMATLSGCGGGGSDGGNTDSPTPPSASLAMSGKAIDGYIQGATVYLDLNFNRQWDEGEPKTTTNDAGDYRLELPIDLQTCAQYAPLVVDVPVDAVDQDLGPVTEAYQMVLPPTFAPITKDDVYHVTPLTTVLWSSVESELAAESQTTCQTVMANRQKQEQLIASMKQAVSRVVSHYNISEQKLYT
;
A
#
# COMPACT_ATOMS: atom_id res chain seq x y z
N MET A 1 -48.42 -35.32 -26.69
CA MET A 1 -49.66 -34.98 -26.03
C MET A 1 -49.44 -33.60 -25.41
N LYS A 2 -49.95 -32.55 -26.11
CA LYS A 2 -51.12 -31.72 -25.73
C LYS A 2 -50.96 -31.16 -24.29
N LYS A 3 -50.93 -29.87 -23.98
CA LYS A 3 -51.68 -28.70 -24.49
C LYS A 3 -51.06 -27.41 -23.93
N THR A 4 -50.95 -26.35 -24.70
CA THR A 4 -51.10 -24.94 -24.29
C THR A 4 -52.60 -24.66 -24.00
N PRO A 5 -52.95 -23.59 -23.27
CA PRO A 5 -53.15 -22.24 -23.79
C PRO A 5 -52.79 -21.11 -22.77
N LEU A 6 -52.52 -19.96 -23.22
CA LEU A 6 -53.20 -18.79 -23.79
C LEU A 6 -53.50 -17.68 -22.74
N ALA A 7 -52.85 -16.58 -22.98
CA ALA A 7 -53.23 -15.16 -22.90
C ALA A 7 -54.01 -14.62 -21.68
N MET A 8 -53.53 -13.47 -21.12
CA MET A 8 -54.38 -12.27 -21.11
C MET A 8 -53.56 -10.98 -20.94
N MET A 9 -53.76 -10.12 -21.92
CA MET A 9 -53.33 -8.78 -22.13
C MET A 9 -54.12 -7.83 -21.19
N LEU A 10 -53.45 -6.89 -20.52
CA LEU A 10 -54.13 -5.70 -20.01
C LEU A 10 -53.25 -4.48 -20.23
N MET A 11 -53.63 -3.68 -21.22
CA MET A 11 -53.16 -2.31 -21.43
C MET A 11 -53.89 -1.39 -20.43
N ALA A 12 -53.15 -0.48 -19.81
CA ALA A 12 -53.72 0.74 -19.26
C ALA A 12 -52.81 1.89 -19.60
N THR A 13 -53.26 2.66 -20.59
CA THR A 13 -52.73 3.99 -20.95
C THR A 13 -53.24 5.01 -19.97
N LEU A 14 -52.32 5.83 -19.39
CA LEU A 14 -52.68 7.12 -18.83
C LEU A 14 -51.78 8.19 -19.39
N SER A 15 -52.32 8.97 -20.28
CA SER A 15 -51.81 10.24 -20.75
C SER A 15 -51.95 11.28 -19.68
N GLY A 16 -50.88 11.93 -19.28
CA GLY A 16 -50.87 13.14 -18.46
C GLY A 16 -49.92 14.13 -19.05
N CYS A 17 -50.45 15.03 -19.84
CA CYS A 17 -49.77 16.21 -20.39
C CYS A 17 -49.82 17.35 -19.34
N GLY A 18 -48.74 18.04 -19.10
CA GLY A 18 -48.75 19.27 -18.27
C GLY A 18 -47.40 19.91 -18.07
N GLY A 19 -47.04 20.88 -18.86
CA GLY A 19 -46.53 22.18 -18.49
C GLY A 19 -45.04 22.37 -18.17
N GLY A 20 -44.33 22.97 -19.06
CA GLY A 20 -43.22 23.88 -19.08
C GLY A 20 -42.49 24.27 -17.78
N GLY A 21 -41.16 24.25 -17.82
CA GLY A 21 -40.25 24.85 -16.88
C GLY A 21 -38.85 24.47 -17.26
N SER A 22 -38.20 25.31 -18.05
CA SER A 22 -36.76 25.24 -18.30
C SER A 22 -36.05 25.73 -17.05
N ASP A 23 -35.40 24.79 -16.33
CA ASP A 23 -34.29 25.12 -15.45
C ASP A 23 -33.25 24.01 -15.62
N GLY A 24 -32.10 24.42 -16.17
CA GLY A 24 -30.91 23.61 -16.31
C GLY A 24 -30.32 23.30 -14.94
N GLY A 25 -30.83 22.31 -14.29
CA GLY A 25 -30.22 21.67 -13.12
C GLY A 25 -29.27 20.60 -13.59
N ASN A 26 -28.00 20.93 -13.59
CA ASN A 26 -26.92 19.95 -13.68
C ASN A 26 -27.03 19.05 -12.45
N THR A 27 -27.71 17.92 -12.58
CA THR A 27 -27.67 16.88 -11.56
C THR A 27 -26.34 16.18 -11.68
N ASP A 28 -25.30 16.80 -11.10
CA ASP A 28 -24.11 16.06 -10.67
C ASP A 28 -24.58 15.05 -9.65
N SER A 29 -24.87 13.85 -10.12
CA SER A 29 -24.95 12.67 -9.24
C SER A 29 -23.61 12.61 -8.54
N PRO A 30 -23.54 12.65 -7.19
CA PRO A 30 -22.30 12.46 -6.50
C PRO A 30 -21.80 11.06 -6.89
N THR A 31 -20.71 11.02 -7.67
CA THR A 31 -19.94 9.81 -7.85
C THR A 31 -19.59 9.31 -6.45
N PRO A 32 -19.98 8.10 -6.04
CA PRO A 32 -19.60 7.60 -4.73
C PRO A 32 -18.06 7.74 -4.65
N PRO A 33 -17.53 8.25 -3.54
CA PRO A 33 -16.09 8.35 -3.39
C PRO A 33 -15.52 6.95 -3.61
N SER A 34 -14.70 6.80 -4.64
CA SER A 34 -13.90 5.58 -4.83
C SER A 34 -13.16 5.38 -3.53
N ALA A 35 -13.45 4.28 -2.83
CA ALA A 35 -12.83 4.00 -1.54
C ALA A 35 -11.31 3.93 -1.80
N SER A 36 -10.59 4.99 -1.44
CA SER A 36 -9.13 5.01 -1.56
C SER A 36 -8.57 3.98 -0.60
N LEU A 37 -7.80 3.04 -1.10
CA LEU A 37 -7.02 2.14 -0.27
C LEU A 37 -5.81 2.91 0.24
N ALA A 38 -5.44 2.71 1.50
CA ALA A 38 -4.27 3.33 2.08
C ALA A 38 -3.49 2.34 2.93
N MET A 39 -2.18 2.48 2.95
CA MET A 39 -1.29 1.84 3.92
C MET A 39 -1.13 2.79 5.11
N SER A 40 -1.40 2.32 6.32
CA SER A 40 -1.25 3.11 7.54
C SER A 40 -0.34 2.40 8.52
N GLY A 41 0.49 3.15 9.23
CA GLY A 41 1.44 2.59 10.20
C GLY A 41 2.24 3.67 10.90
N LYS A 42 3.37 3.25 11.46
CA LYS A 42 4.33 4.12 12.14
C LYS A 42 5.75 3.88 11.64
N ALA A 43 6.53 4.94 11.60
CA ALA A 43 7.99 4.88 11.53
C ALA A 43 8.52 4.79 12.97
N ILE A 44 9.03 3.61 13.35
CA ILE A 44 9.42 3.31 14.74
C ILE A 44 10.93 3.09 14.81
N ASP A 45 11.61 4.10 15.26
CA ASP A 45 12.99 4.11 15.78
C ASP A 45 13.05 5.24 16.79
N GLY A 46 12.14 5.20 17.80
CA GLY A 46 11.81 6.31 18.71
C GLY A 46 10.62 7.16 18.24
N TYR A 47 9.78 6.67 17.30
CA TYR A 47 8.67 7.42 16.67
C TYR A 47 9.15 8.67 15.91
N ILE A 48 9.45 8.51 14.65
CA ILE A 48 10.10 9.54 13.83
C ILE A 48 9.06 10.50 13.22
N GLN A 49 9.18 11.79 13.56
CA GLN A 49 8.42 12.89 12.96
C GLN A 49 9.18 13.48 11.78
N GLY A 50 8.47 13.81 10.70
CA GLY A 50 9.03 14.54 9.55
C GLY A 50 9.76 13.67 8.55
N ALA A 51 9.69 12.33 8.69
CA ALA A 51 10.21 11.41 7.68
C ALA A 51 9.28 11.31 6.47
N THR A 52 9.85 11.15 5.29
CA THR A 52 9.09 10.86 4.06
C THR A 52 8.87 9.36 3.95
N VAL A 53 7.61 8.95 3.79
CA VAL A 53 7.21 7.55 3.57
C VAL A 53 6.73 7.42 2.13
N TYR A 54 7.28 6.48 1.37
CA TYR A 54 6.90 6.25 -0.02
C TYR A 54 6.95 4.77 -0.40
N LEU A 55 6.19 4.43 -1.43
CA LEU A 55 6.19 3.09 -2.01
C LEU A 55 7.21 3.05 -3.14
N ASP A 56 8.29 2.30 -2.96
CA ASP A 56 9.38 2.16 -3.93
C ASP A 56 9.01 1.14 -5.00
N LEU A 57 8.48 1.63 -6.12
CA LEU A 57 7.94 0.78 -7.20
C LEU A 57 9.02 0.17 -8.09
N ASN A 58 10.23 0.72 -8.07
CA ASN A 58 11.35 0.31 -8.93
C ASN A 58 12.57 -0.22 -8.16
N PHE A 59 12.47 -0.34 -6.84
CA PHE A 59 13.48 -0.93 -5.94
C PHE A 59 14.82 -0.19 -5.91
N ASN A 60 14.79 1.15 -6.12
CA ASN A 60 16.00 1.97 -6.16
C ASN A 60 16.27 2.74 -4.84
N ARG A 61 15.37 2.65 -3.85
CA ARG A 61 15.42 3.37 -2.58
C ARG A 61 15.47 4.91 -2.72
N GLN A 62 14.91 5.43 -3.79
CA GLN A 62 14.75 6.86 -4.02
C GLN A 62 13.29 7.11 -4.39
N TRP A 63 12.73 8.21 -3.90
CA TRP A 63 11.40 8.58 -4.34
C TRP A 63 11.45 9.12 -5.76
N ASP A 64 10.66 8.55 -6.63
CA ASP A 64 10.51 8.96 -8.03
C ASP A 64 9.11 9.56 -8.28
N GLU A 65 9.01 10.41 -9.31
CA GLU A 65 7.72 10.95 -9.74
C GLU A 65 6.76 9.82 -10.14
N GLY A 66 5.54 9.86 -9.57
CA GLY A 66 4.53 8.83 -9.77
C GLY A 66 4.45 7.80 -8.64
N GLU A 67 5.41 7.75 -7.74
CA GLU A 67 5.34 6.95 -6.53
C GLU A 67 4.53 7.65 -5.44
N PRO A 68 3.58 6.94 -4.79
CA PRO A 68 2.84 7.50 -3.68
C PRO A 68 3.77 7.85 -2.52
N LYS A 69 3.61 9.05 -1.94
CA LYS A 69 4.33 9.44 -0.74
C LYS A 69 3.48 10.22 0.25
N THR A 70 3.92 10.21 1.49
CA THR A 70 3.36 10.98 2.60
C THR A 70 4.46 11.35 3.59
N THR A 71 4.13 12.04 4.67
CA THR A 71 5.08 12.41 5.73
C THR A 71 4.56 11.94 7.08
N THR A 72 5.44 11.52 7.97
CA THR A 72 5.09 11.11 9.34
C THR A 72 4.74 12.32 10.21
N ASN A 73 3.72 12.15 11.07
CA ASN A 73 3.32 13.15 12.06
C ASN A 73 4.20 13.11 13.32
N ASP A 74 3.85 13.91 14.34
CA ASP A 74 4.53 14.00 15.62
C ASP A 74 4.53 12.72 16.48
N ALA A 75 3.64 11.78 16.18
CA ALA A 75 3.58 10.45 16.80
C ALA A 75 4.21 9.34 15.93
N GLY A 76 4.93 9.72 14.85
CA GLY A 76 5.49 8.79 13.89
C GLY A 76 4.46 8.13 12.97
N ASP A 77 3.16 8.50 13.08
CA ASP A 77 2.11 7.89 12.24
C ASP A 77 2.19 8.40 10.81
N TYR A 78 1.86 7.53 9.88
CA TYR A 78 1.66 7.89 8.49
C TYR A 78 0.41 7.24 7.91
N ARG A 79 -0.13 7.84 6.86
CA ARG A 79 -1.18 7.30 6.01
C ARG A 79 -0.81 7.58 4.56
N LEU A 80 -0.53 6.53 3.81
CA LEU A 80 -0.14 6.58 2.41
C LEU A 80 -1.32 6.14 1.54
N GLU A 81 -1.93 7.09 0.83
CA GLU A 81 -3.02 6.82 -0.10
C GLU A 81 -2.49 6.11 -1.36
N LEU A 82 -3.16 5.04 -1.76
CA LEU A 82 -2.77 4.25 -2.92
C LEU A 82 -3.70 4.56 -4.11
N PRO A 83 -3.20 5.13 -5.20
CA PRO A 83 -3.93 5.25 -6.45
C PRO A 83 -4.46 3.89 -6.92
N ILE A 84 -5.65 3.87 -7.54
CA ILE A 84 -6.34 2.63 -7.92
C ILE A 84 -5.48 1.72 -8.80
N ASP A 85 -4.76 2.30 -9.73
CA ASP A 85 -3.85 1.62 -10.65
C ASP A 85 -2.62 1.00 -9.99
N LEU A 86 -2.24 1.48 -8.79
CA LEU A 86 -1.11 0.98 -8.03
C LEU A 86 -1.49 -0.02 -6.93
N GLN A 87 -2.76 -0.15 -6.56
CA GLN A 87 -3.20 -0.99 -5.44
C GLN A 87 -2.77 -2.45 -5.57
N THR A 88 -2.83 -3.02 -6.78
CA THR A 88 -2.39 -4.41 -7.01
C THR A 88 -0.87 -4.54 -6.97
N CYS A 89 -0.14 -3.53 -7.45
CA CYS A 89 1.32 -3.53 -7.47
C CYS A 89 1.91 -3.32 -6.07
N ALA A 90 1.25 -2.56 -5.22
CA ALA A 90 1.72 -2.15 -3.90
C ALA A 90 2.16 -3.33 -3.02
N GLN A 91 1.48 -4.47 -3.08
CA GLN A 91 1.86 -5.67 -2.32
C GLN A 91 3.22 -6.27 -2.72
N TYR A 92 3.76 -5.88 -3.88
CA TYR A 92 5.04 -6.35 -4.42
C TYR A 92 6.15 -5.33 -4.32
N ALA A 93 5.89 -4.15 -3.76
CA ALA A 93 6.85 -3.07 -3.59
C ALA A 93 7.21 -2.90 -2.11
N PRO A 94 8.47 -2.57 -1.79
CA PRO A 94 8.84 -2.20 -0.43
C PRO A 94 8.32 -0.80 -0.09
N LEU A 95 8.04 -0.58 1.19
CA LEU A 95 7.74 0.74 1.72
C LEU A 95 8.99 1.32 2.37
N VAL A 96 9.42 2.47 1.91
CA VAL A 96 10.62 3.15 2.39
C VAL A 96 10.24 4.34 3.26
N VAL A 97 10.90 4.48 4.39
CA VAL A 97 10.88 5.66 5.26
C VAL A 97 12.25 6.33 5.13
N ASP A 98 12.27 7.49 4.50
CA ASP A 98 13.46 8.33 4.34
C ASP A 98 13.47 9.37 5.47
N VAL A 99 14.43 9.23 6.38
CA VAL A 99 14.58 10.07 7.58
C VAL A 99 15.65 11.11 7.30
N PRO A 100 15.25 12.37 7.03
CA PRO A 100 16.21 13.44 6.77
C PRO A 100 16.89 13.92 8.06
N VAL A 101 18.00 14.64 7.89
CA VAL A 101 18.56 15.48 8.96
C VAL A 101 17.49 16.47 9.40
N ASP A 102 17.42 16.74 10.70
CA ASP A 102 16.41 17.58 11.36
C ASP A 102 15.01 16.96 11.50
N ALA A 103 14.76 15.72 11.01
CA ALA A 103 13.64 14.93 11.52
C ALA A 103 13.74 14.78 13.05
N VAL A 104 12.62 14.55 13.73
CA VAL A 104 12.61 14.42 15.18
C VAL A 104 12.33 12.99 15.59
N ASP A 105 13.30 12.38 16.25
CA ASP A 105 13.11 11.15 17.00
C ASP A 105 12.55 11.54 18.39
N GLN A 106 11.41 10.99 18.77
CA GLN A 106 10.73 11.36 20.02
C GLN A 106 11.51 10.93 21.28
N ASP A 107 12.40 9.95 21.15
CA ASP A 107 13.22 9.46 22.27
C ASP A 107 14.59 10.16 22.33
N LEU A 108 15.19 10.49 21.17
CA LEU A 108 16.57 10.97 21.07
C LEU A 108 16.68 12.45 20.66
N GLY A 109 15.60 13.06 20.16
CA GLY A 109 15.60 14.44 19.66
C GLY A 109 15.93 14.56 18.17
N PRO A 110 16.49 15.70 17.71
CA PRO A 110 16.77 15.92 16.30
C PRO A 110 17.75 14.89 15.72
N VAL A 111 17.38 14.34 14.56
CA VAL A 111 18.22 13.40 13.79
C VAL A 111 19.42 14.16 13.22
N THR A 112 20.63 13.69 13.50
CA THR A 112 21.88 14.32 13.07
C THR A 112 22.47 13.75 11.79
N GLU A 113 22.12 12.51 11.44
CA GLU A 113 22.54 11.81 10.23
C GLU A 113 21.30 11.21 9.54
N ALA A 114 21.13 11.49 8.25
CA ALA A 114 20.03 10.94 7.48
C ALA A 114 20.17 9.43 7.32
N TYR A 115 19.06 8.70 7.38
CA TYR A 115 19.04 7.26 7.18
C TYR A 115 17.69 6.80 6.60
N GLN A 116 17.63 5.54 6.21
CA GLN A 116 16.41 4.93 5.68
C GLN A 116 16.04 3.68 6.45
N MET A 117 14.73 3.50 6.63
CA MET A 117 14.13 2.25 7.08
C MET A 117 13.22 1.68 5.98
N VAL A 118 13.09 0.37 5.94
CA VAL A 118 12.31 -0.31 4.90
C VAL A 118 11.43 -1.40 5.51
N LEU A 119 10.17 -1.43 5.06
CA LEU A 119 9.29 -2.57 5.23
C LEU A 119 9.30 -3.38 3.93
N PRO A 120 9.61 -4.67 3.98
CA PRO A 120 9.56 -5.54 2.81
C PRO A 120 8.18 -5.60 2.16
N PRO A 121 8.08 -5.99 0.87
CA PRO A 121 6.81 -6.32 0.24
C PRO A 121 6.03 -7.36 1.05
N THR A 122 4.72 -7.18 1.13
CA THR A 122 3.85 -8.08 1.90
C THR A 122 3.54 -9.38 1.16
N PHE A 123 3.60 -9.37 -0.17
CA PHE A 123 3.13 -10.44 -1.06
C PHE A 123 1.68 -10.88 -0.78
N ALA A 124 0.92 -10.04 -0.11
CA ALA A 124 -0.48 -10.22 0.22
C ALA A 124 -1.24 -8.93 -0.11
N PRO A 125 -2.53 -9.01 -0.50
CA PRO A 125 -3.32 -7.82 -0.78
C PRO A 125 -3.29 -6.82 0.38
N ILE A 126 -3.06 -5.56 0.05
CA ILE A 126 -3.11 -4.47 1.03
C ILE A 126 -4.55 -4.30 1.49
N THR A 127 -4.76 -4.21 2.79
CA THR A 127 -6.08 -3.97 3.38
C THR A 127 -6.07 -2.72 4.26
N LYS A 128 -7.25 -2.16 4.49
CA LYS A 128 -7.42 -0.98 5.36
C LYS A 128 -7.29 -1.31 6.85
N ASP A 129 -7.37 -2.60 7.20
CA ASP A 129 -7.39 -3.08 8.57
C ASP A 129 -5.99 -3.55 9.03
N ASP A 130 -5.06 -3.70 8.09
CA ASP A 130 -3.66 -4.03 8.37
C ASP A 130 -2.85 -2.80 8.75
N VAL A 131 -1.86 -3.02 9.60
CA VAL A 131 -0.92 -1.98 10.04
C VAL A 131 0.48 -2.30 9.52
N TYR A 132 1.11 -1.31 8.89
CA TYR A 132 2.38 -1.43 8.20
C TYR A 132 3.46 -0.63 8.93
N HIS A 133 3.94 -1.14 10.07
CA HIS A 133 5.02 -0.50 10.81
C HIS A 133 6.37 -0.71 10.12
N VAL A 134 7.16 0.36 10.05
CA VAL A 134 8.52 0.33 9.52
C VAL A 134 9.50 0.51 10.67
N THR A 135 10.40 -0.44 10.83
CA THR A 135 11.36 -0.50 11.95
C THR A 135 12.77 -0.84 11.46
N PRO A 136 13.81 -0.64 12.28
CA PRO A 136 15.15 -1.15 11.96
C PRO A 136 15.19 -2.65 11.70
N LEU A 137 14.36 -3.44 12.41
CA LEU A 137 14.31 -4.89 12.19
C LEU A 137 13.71 -5.26 10.83
N THR A 138 12.64 -4.58 10.38
CA THR A 138 12.09 -4.78 9.04
C THR A 138 13.12 -4.42 7.97
N THR A 139 13.95 -3.40 8.22
CA THR A 139 15.05 -2.99 7.34
C THR A 139 16.11 -4.07 7.22
N VAL A 140 16.50 -4.70 8.33
CA VAL A 140 17.45 -5.83 8.33
C VAL A 140 16.90 -7.01 7.54
N LEU A 141 15.60 -7.31 7.66
CA LEU A 141 14.95 -8.34 6.85
C LEU A 141 15.08 -8.05 5.36
N TRP A 142 14.74 -6.83 4.96
CA TRP A 142 14.78 -6.44 3.55
C TRP A 142 16.19 -6.44 2.99
N SER A 143 17.15 -5.87 3.69
CA SER A 143 18.56 -5.84 3.25
C SER A 143 19.15 -7.23 2.97
N SER A 144 18.61 -8.28 3.62
CA SER A 144 19.03 -9.67 3.36
C SER A 144 18.55 -10.21 2.02
N VAL A 145 17.50 -9.63 1.45
CA VAL A 145 16.79 -10.12 0.24
C VAL A 145 17.02 -9.18 -0.95
N GLU A 146 17.14 -7.90 -0.69
CA GLU A 146 17.29 -6.86 -1.72
C GLU A 146 18.47 -7.10 -2.66
N SER A 147 19.56 -7.65 -2.16
CA SER A 147 20.73 -8.00 -2.98
C SER A 147 20.42 -9.01 -4.10
N GLU A 148 19.39 -9.85 -3.91
CA GLU A 148 18.91 -10.78 -4.94
C GLU A 148 18.20 -10.04 -6.08
N LEU A 149 17.57 -8.89 -5.76
CA LEU A 149 16.88 -8.03 -6.73
C LEU A 149 17.85 -7.09 -7.45
N ALA A 150 18.84 -6.55 -6.75
CA ALA A 150 19.83 -5.63 -7.29
C ALA A 150 20.71 -6.26 -8.40
N ALA A 151 20.81 -7.59 -8.41
CA ALA A 151 21.51 -8.33 -9.47
C ALA A 151 20.76 -8.33 -10.81
N GLU A 152 19.48 -7.96 -10.82
CA GLU A 152 18.63 -7.90 -12.01
C GLU A 152 18.36 -6.44 -12.38
N SER A 153 18.90 -5.98 -13.48
CA SER A 153 18.55 -4.65 -14.03
C SER A 153 17.06 -4.59 -14.38
N GLN A 154 16.37 -3.53 -13.93
CA GLN A 154 14.96 -3.22 -14.23
C GLN A 154 13.92 -4.05 -13.44
N THR A 155 14.18 -4.41 -12.20
CA THR A 155 13.14 -4.96 -11.33
C THR A 155 12.17 -3.83 -10.93
N THR A 156 10.87 -4.06 -11.11
CA THR A 156 9.79 -3.18 -10.67
C THR A 156 8.69 -4.01 -10.04
N CYS A 157 7.77 -3.39 -9.30
CA CYS A 157 6.62 -4.10 -8.74
C CYS A 157 5.81 -4.81 -9.83
N GLN A 158 5.70 -4.23 -11.05
CA GLN A 158 5.01 -4.85 -12.18
C GLN A 158 5.73 -6.10 -12.68
N THR A 159 7.08 -6.07 -12.78
CA THR A 159 7.84 -7.25 -13.21
C THR A 159 7.78 -8.38 -12.17
N VAL A 160 7.80 -8.05 -10.89
CA VAL A 160 7.60 -9.02 -9.80
C VAL A 160 6.18 -9.57 -9.84
N MET A 161 5.17 -8.71 -9.97
CA MET A 161 3.76 -9.11 -10.07
C MET A 161 3.51 -10.07 -11.25
N ALA A 162 4.15 -9.84 -12.38
CA ALA A 162 3.99 -10.68 -13.59
C ALA A 162 4.77 -12.01 -13.52
N ASN A 163 5.70 -12.18 -12.58
CA ASN A 163 6.60 -13.33 -12.51
C ASN A 163 6.37 -14.15 -11.22
N ARG A 164 5.52 -15.18 -11.32
CA ARG A 164 5.20 -16.05 -10.18
C ARG A 164 6.43 -16.75 -9.58
N GLN A 165 7.37 -17.20 -10.40
CA GLN A 165 8.59 -17.85 -9.92
C GLN A 165 9.42 -16.87 -9.07
N LYS A 166 9.53 -15.61 -9.52
CA LYS A 166 10.21 -14.56 -8.76
C LYS A 166 9.53 -14.28 -7.42
N GLN A 167 8.19 -14.21 -7.41
CA GLN A 167 7.43 -14.07 -6.16
C GLN A 167 7.74 -15.20 -5.19
N GLU A 168 7.68 -16.45 -5.66
CA GLU A 168 7.97 -17.65 -4.82
C GLU A 168 9.40 -17.62 -4.27
N GLN A 169 10.38 -17.20 -5.06
CA GLN A 169 11.77 -17.03 -4.61
C GLN A 169 11.88 -15.97 -3.52
N LEU A 170 11.34 -14.78 -3.76
CA LEU A 170 11.38 -13.66 -2.79
C LEU A 170 10.68 -14.03 -1.47
N ILE A 171 9.52 -14.69 -1.54
CA ILE A 171 8.82 -15.17 -0.35
C ILE A 171 9.67 -16.20 0.41
N ALA A 172 10.37 -17.11 -0.30
CA ALA A 172 11.24 -18.08 0.33
C ALA A 172 12.45 -17.42 1.01
N SER A 173 13.09 -16.45 0.34
CA SER A 173 14.20 -15.67 0.88
C SER A 173 13.77 -14.85 2.09
N MET A 174 12.59 -14.23 2.04
CA MET A 174 12.01 -13.50 3.17
C MET A 174 11.77 -14.43 4.39
N LYS A 175 11.20 -15.61 4.19
CA LYS A 175 11.00 -16.58 5.28
C LYS A 175 12.32 -17.00 5.92
N GLN A 176 13.37 -17.18 5.13
CA GLN A 176 14.70 -17.47 5.66
C GLN A 176 15.28 -16.29 6.43
N ALA A 177 15.12 -15.06 5.94
CA ALA A 177 15.55 -13.86 6.64
C ALA A 177 14.83 -13.69 7.98
N VAL A 178 13.51 -13.85 8.02
CA VAL A 178 12.70 -13.86 9.24
C VAL A 178 13.24 -14.90 10.24
N SER A 179 13.44 -16.14 9.80
CA SER A 179 13.96 -17.21 10.67
C SER A 179 15.33 -16.86 11.26
N ARG A 180 16.24 -16.27 10.45
CA ARG A 180 17.57 -15.83 10.93
C ARG A 180 17.46 -14.72 11.97
N VAL A 181 16.66 -13.68 11.70
CA VAL A 181 16.51 -12.53 12.61
C VAL A 181 15.84 -12.95 13.92
N VAL A 182 14.74 -13.70 13.85
CA VAL A 182 14.03 -14.24 15.02
C VAL A 182 14.99 -15.07 15.90
N SER A 183 15.77 -15.95 15.28
CA SER A 183 16.74 -16.79 15.99
C SER A 183 17.91 -15.99 16.58
N HIS A 184 18.43 -15.02 15.82
CA HIS A 184 19.58 -14.20 16.25
C HIS A 184 19.24 -13.30 17.42
N TYR A 185 18.08 -12.62 17.38
CA TYR A 185 17.65 -11.68 18.42
C TYR A 185 16.83 -12.36 19.54
N ASN A 186 16.55 -13.66 19.41
CA ASN A 186 15.71 -14.39 20.35
C ASN A 186 14.34 -13.72 20.61
N ILE A 187 13.68 -13.29 19.56
CA ILE A 187 12.37 -12.65 19.59
C ILE A 187 11.32 -13.52 18.90
N SER A 188 10.04 -13.21 19.09
CA SER A 188 8.97 -13.83 18.29
C SER A 188 8.84 -13.12 16.93
N GLU A 189 8.36 -13.83 15.91
CA GLU A 189 8.08 -13.24 14.60
C GLU A 189 7.16 -12.02 14.67
N GLN A 190 6.16 -12.06 15.55
CA GLN A 190 5.25 -10.94 15.78
C GLN A 190 5.98 -9.66 16.20
N LYS A 191 7.09 -9.76 16.94
CA LYS A 191 7.88 -8.60 17.39
C LYS A 191 8.72 -7.94 16.29
N LEU A 192 8.80 -8.53 15.11
CA LEU A 192 9.47 -7.90 13.97
C LEU A 192 8.70 -6.69 13.44
N TYR A 193 7.39 -6.69 13.65
CA TYR A 193 6.44 -5.74 13.03
C TYR A 193 5.74 -4.85 14.07
N THR A 194 6.19 -4.88 15.34
CA THR A 194 5.57 -4.09 16.44
C THR A 194 6.60 -3.31 17.24
#